data_a0f672c4b8b24cd9a57f32e3541412fe
#
_entry.id   a0f672c4b8b24cd9a57f32e3541412fe
#
_cell.length_a   1.000
_cell.length_b   1.000
_cell.length_c   1.000
_cell.angle_alpha   90.00
_cell.angle_beta   90.00
_cell.angle_gamma   90.00
#
_symmetry.space_group_name_H-M   'P 1'
#
loop_
_entity.id
_entity.type
_entity.pdbx_description
1 polymer ?
#
loop_
_entity_poly.entity_id
_entity_poly.type
_entity_poly.pdbx_seq_one_letter_code
_entity_poly.pdbx_strand_id
1 'polypeptide(L)'
;VAVDPAMEFLERLPSRVLTPRGWGFVITALAALVFAQVLGRRDLLYLGVLLLCLPAVSVLILRWSKPRFSVHRRFSRQSMETGSTTTVGLALTSTVPSGAPVLMEEQLPARFGEAPTFAFPSHNPTAAGVSLYEYRLRSSSRGMYRIGPVMAEFSDPFGLGRSRHQLGGTDALVVTPAPVELLYSALSGSRGSDGRVATRRRANPSDDDVMTREYRHGDSMRRVHWPATARHSELMVRQEESVTAPEATLLLDERAGSFSTRFSAAFRPEHAPDGNGLNTSPSFEWAVTAAVSISAHLLERNYALRFLDHHGHPALLHSPSAPFPGDEEHLGQGALANIAEGLAALELAPDPGHAGSSAVHGGEAAKSAIRRLRAKRADPDRMTTGIAFGDELLDRLAANRHRGPVIALLGLVTPAEATALGAASDYGSAAFAILITDRPGDADHQLEILRSAGWQASAASPGSDLPAVWAGLDQAPGSVPGRLPTGAPASKTASETRGGFA
;
A
#
# COMPACT_ATOMS: atom_id res chain seq x y z
N VAL A 1 34.24 5.21 -15.99
CA VAL A 1 34.03 6.04 -17.17
C VAL A 1 34.22 7.47 -16.72
N ALA A 2 35.30 8.12 -17.19
CA ALA A 2 35.55 9.52 -16.95
C ALA A 2 34.40 10.33 -17.57
N VAL A 3 33.66 11.03 -16.75
CA VAL A 3 32.65 12.00 -17.22
C VAL A 3 33.44 13.11 -17.88
N ASP A 4 33.16 13.33 -19.18
CA ASP A 4 33.83 14.31 -20.02
C ASP A 4 33.61 15.70 -19.42
N PRO A 5 34.67 16.44 -19.01
CA PRO A 5 34.54 17.76 -18.39
C PRO A 5 33.81 18.77 -19.28
N ALA A 6 33.71 18.51 -20.59
CA ALA A 6 32.93 19.31 -21.53
C ALA A 6 31.40 19.16 -21.31
N MET A 7 30.92 17.97 -20.90
CA MET A 7 29.50 17.75 -20.58
C MET A 7 29.10 18.47 -19.28
N GLU A 8 29.98 18.47 -18.28
CA GLU A 8 29.72 19.20 -17.02
C GLU A 8 29.72 20.72 -17.21
N PHE A 9 30.50 21.23 -18.18
CA PHE A 9 30.50 22.63 -18.56
C PHE A 9 29.25 23.00 -19.37
N LEU A 10 28.75 22.11 -20.24
CA LEU A 10 27.50 22.29 -20.98
C LEU A 10 26.25 22.24 -20.09
N GLU A 11 26.26 21.46 -19.02
CA GLU A 11 25.20 21.48 -18.02
C GLU A 11 25.18 22.75 -17.16
N ARG A 12 26.33 23.45 -17.05
CA ARG A 12 26.45 24.76 -16.38
C ARG A 12 26.10 25.95 -17.29
N LEU A 13 25.83 25.72 -18.56
CA LEU A 13 25.41 26.77 -19.48
C LEU A 13 24.06 27.38 -19.07
N PRO A 14 23.89 28.71 -19.19
CA PRO A 14 22.70 29.43 -18.76
C PRO A 14 21.43 29.13 -19.61
N SER A 15 21.47 28.13 -20.48
CA SER A 15 20.36 27.73 -21.35
C SER A 15 19.06 27.36 -20.59
N ARG A 16 19.18 26.96 -19.33
CA ARG A 16 18.03 26.71 -18.45
C ARG A 16 17.55 27.93 -17.66
N VAL A 17 18.36 29.02 -17.67
CA VAL A 17 18.08 30.24 -16.89
C VAL A 17 17.50 31.32 -17.78
N LEU A 18 17.90 31.41 -19.05
CA LEU A 18 17.41 32.38 -19.99
C LEU A 18 16.14 31.93 -20.70
N THR A 19 15.15 32.81 -20.79
CA THR A 19 13.94 32.59 -21.59
C THR A 19 14.28 32.69 -23.09
N PRO A 20 13.40 32.27 -24.02
CA PRO A 20 13.57 32.50 -25.44
C PRO A 20 13.78 33.99 -25.79
N ARG A 21 13.14 34.89 -25.02
CA ARG A 21 13.35 36.33 -25.15
C ARG A 21 14.75 36.75 -24.73
N GLY A 22 15.23 36.22 -23.61
CA GLY A 22 16.60 36.43 -23.12
C GLY A 22 17.66 36.02 -24.15
N TRP A 23 17.47 34.86 -24.76
CA TRP A 23 18.31 34.38 -25.86
C TRP A 23 18.24 35.30 -27.08
N GLY A 24 17.05 35.82 -27.45
CA GLY A 24 16.87 36.81 -28.52
C GLY A 24 17.71 38.08 -28.28
N PHE A 25 17.71 38.58 -27.02
CA PHE A 25 18.56 39.73 -26.66
C PHE A 25 20.04 39.41 -26.78
N VAL A 26 20.50 38.24 -26.34
CA VAL A 26 21.91 37.83 -26.48
C VAL A 26 22.34 37.73 -27.95
N ILE A 27 21.52 37.10 -28.79
CA ILE A 27 21.80 36.93 -30.23
C ILE A 27 21.85 38.31 -30.92
N THR A 28 20.87 39.16 -30.63
CA THR A 28 20.82 40.53 -31.20
C THR A 28 21.99 41.38 -30.74
N ALA A 29 22.40 41.22 -29.45
CA ALA A 29 23.59 41.92 -28.93
C ALA A 29 24.86 41.51 -29.65
N LEU A 30 25.05 40.15 -29.82
CA LEU A 30 26.20 39.65 -30.56
C LEU A 30 26.23 40.15 -32.02
N ALA A 31 25.08 40.11 -32.68
CA ALA A 31 24.98 40.66 -34.06
C ALA A 31 25.31 42.16 -34.10
N ALA A 32 24.79 42.96 -33.17
CA ALA A 32 25.10 44.37 -33.08
C ALA A 32 26.60 44.65 -32.85
N LEU A 33 27.26 43.85 -32.00
CA LEU A 33 28.72 43.95 -31.76
C LEU A 33 29.53 43.56 -33.00
N VAL A 34 29.13 42.54 -33.74
CA VAL A 34 29.77 42.19 -35.01
C VAL A 34 29.61 43.29 -36.06
N PHE A 35 28.38 43.79 -36.21
CA PHE A 35 28.14 44.92 -37.14
C PHE A 35 28.85 46.19 -36.75
N ALA A 36 29.00 46.48 -35.44
CA ALA A 36 29.79 47.60 -34.94
C ALA A 36 31.25 47.52 -35.40
N GLN A 37 31.84 46.34 -35.38
CA GLN A 37 33.20 46.11 -35.85
C GLN A 37 33.32 46.27 -37.40
N VAL A 38 32.37 45.69 -38.13
CA VAL A 38 32.38 45.72 -39.59
C VAL A 38 32.13 47.12 -40.15
N LEU A 39 31.18 47.86 -39.56
CA LEU A 39 30.76 49.19 -40.02
C LEU A 39 31.53 50.33 -39.35
N GLY A 40 32.38 50.05 -38.34
CA GLY A 40 33.12 51.05 -37.58
C GLY A 40 32.26 52.02 -36.78
N ARG A 41 30.98 51.64 -36.48
CA ARG A 41 30.03 52.56 -35.84
C ARG A 41 29.99 52.32 -34.33
N ARG A 42 30.35 53.35 -33.56
CA ARG A 42 30.36 53.29 -32.08
C ARG A 42 28.95 53.17 -31.48
N ASP A 43 27.92 53.72 -32.16
CA ASP A 43 26.53 53.64 -31.69
C ASP A 43 26.03 52.19 -31.59
N LEU A 44 26.42 51.34 -32.58
CA LEU A 44 26.10 49.94 -32.58
C LEU A 44 26.83 49.16 -31.47
N LEU A 45 28.03 49.61 -31.10
CA LEU A 45 28.78 49.02 -29.97
C LEU A 45 28.06 49.29 -28.65
N TYR A 46 27.63 50.56 -28.42
CA TYR A 46 26.86 50.90 -27.22
C TYR A 46 25.55 50.12 -27.14
N LEU A 47 24.84 50.01 -28.25
CA LEU A 47 23.61 49.23 -28.34
C LEU A 47 23.88 47.73 -28.01
N GLY A 48 24.91 47.12 -28.60
CA GLY A 48 25.27 45.75 -28.37
C GLY A 48 25.62 45.43 -26.88
N VAL A 49 26.40 46.35 -26.27
CA VAL A 49 26.74 46.23 -24.85
C VAL A 49 25.48 46.40 -23.98
N LEU A 50 24.60 47.36 -24.25
CA LEU A 50 23.35 47.54 -23.52
C LEU A 50 22.46 46.30 -23.60
N LEU A 51 22.28 45.72 -24.79
CA LEU A 51 21.48 44.52 -25.01
C LEU A 51 22.08 43.29 -24.34
N LEU A 52 23.41 43.22 -24.15
CA LEU A 52 24.06 42.13 -23.42
C LEU A 52 23.99 42.31 -21.90
N CYS A 53 24.06 43.57 -21.43
CA CYS A 53 23.96 43.88 -20.00
C CYS A 53 22.60 43.48 -19.40
N LEU A 54 21.51 43.66 -20.16
CA LEU A 54 20.16 43.36 -19.67
C LEU A 54 20.00 41.85 -19.23
N PRO A 55 20.26 40.84 -20.09
CA PRO A 55 20.18 39.46 -19.66
C PRO A 55 21.24 39.10 -18.59
N ALA A 56 22.41 39.73 -18.60
CA ALA A 56 23.41 39.53 -17.57
C ALA A 56 22.92 40.00 -16.20
N VAL A 57 22.30 41.16 -16.11
CA VAL A 57 21.68 41.72 -14.89
C VAL A 57 20.51 40.83 -14.46
N SER A 58 19.67 40.37 -15.39
CA SER A 58 18.57 39.45 -15.10
C SER A 58 19.06 38.13 -14.42
N VAL A 59 20.11 37.52 -14.99
CA VAL A 59 20.72 36.33 -14.39
C VAL A 59 21.31 36.63 -13.02
N LEU A 60 21.94 37.77 -12.83
CA LEU A 60 22.52 38.20 -11.55
C LEU A 60 21.43 38.38 -10.48
N ILE A 61 20.32 39.04 -10.83
CA ILE A 61 19.16 39.21 -9.95
C ILE A 61 18.62 37.85 -9.52
N LEU A 62 18.40 36.94 -10.47
CA LEU A 62 17.90 35.60 -10.17
C LEU A 62 18.83 34.77 -9.28
N ARG A 63 20.17 34.91 -9.43
CA ARG A 63 21.15 34.24 -8.57
C ARG A 63 21.24 34.81 -7.17
N TRP A 64 21.03 36.10 -7.00
CA TRP A 64 21.06 36.77 -5.70
C TRP A 64 19.73 36.64 -4.95
N SER A 65 18.63 36.61 -5.66
CA SER A 65 17.31 36.36 -5.08
C SER A 65 17.17 34.89 -4.65
N LYS A 66 17.60 34.56 -3.44
CA LYS A 66 17.35 33.25 -2.83
C LYS A 66 16.02 33.36 -2.06
N PRO A 67 14.91 32.93 -2.65
CA PRO A 67 13.63 32.99 -1.97
C PRO A 67 13.61 32.03 -0.79
N ARG A 68 13.21 32.54 0.37
CA ARG A 68 13.02 31.73 1.58
C ARG A 68 11.53 31.50 1.78
N PHE A 69 11.07 30.30 1.44
CA PHE A 69 9.71 29.88 1.65
C PHE A 69 9.66 28.80 2.73
N SER A 70 8.64 28.87 3.56
CA SER A 70 8.24 27.77 4.42
C SER A 70 7.01 27.11 3.81
N VAL A 71 7.09 25.80 3.64
CA VAL A 71 6.04 24.96 3.06
C VAL A 71 5.59 23.99 4.12
N HIS A 72 4.32 24.06 4.49
CA HIS A 72 3.70 23.10 5.41
C HIS A 72 2.55 22.41 4.69
N ARG A 73 2.66 21.09 4.58
CA ARG A 73 1.64 20.23 3.97
C ARG A 73 0.88 19.50 5.07
N ARG A 74 -0.43 19.49 4.95
CA ARG A 74 -1.30 18.79 5.89
C ARG A 74 -2.30 17.95 5.11
N PHE A 75 -2.27 16.65 5.33
CA PHE A 75 -3.27 15.73 4.81
C PHE A 75 -4.48 15.68 5.76
N SER A 76 -5.69 15.62 5.21
CA SER A 76 -6.90 15.39 6.02
C SER A 76 -6.86 14.01 6.70
N ARG A 77 -6.21 13.03 6.03
CA ARG A 77 -5.89 11.70 6.57
C ARG A 77 -4.52 11.31 6.04
N GLN A 78 -3.64 10.81 6.91
CA GLN A 78 -2.30 10.34 6.51
C GLN A 78 -2.35 9.02 5.74
N SER A 79 -3.39 8.21 5.97
CA SER A 79 -3.71 7.02 5.19
C SER A 79 -5.09 7.15 4.57
N MET A 80 -5.25 6.68 3.33
CA MET A 80 -6.51 6.64 2.60
C MET A 80 -6.68 5.31 1.89
N GLU A 81 -7.90 4.85 1.74
CA GLU A 81 -8.21 3.63 0.99
C GLU A 81 -8.15 3.86 -0.53
N THR A 82 -7.81 2.82 -1.28
CA THR A 82 -7.88 2.84 -2.75
C THR A 82 -9.27 3.26 -3.21
N GLY A 83 -9.30 4.15 -4.21
CA GLY A 83 -10.56 4.70 -4.75
C GLY A 83 -11.18 5.83 -3.91
N SER A 84 -10.76 6.03 -2.67
CA SER A 84 -11.19 7.16 -1.84
C SER A 84 -10.46 8.46 -2.22
N THR A 85 -10.90 9.58 -1.65
CA THR A 85 -10.30 10.90 -1.89
C THR A 85 -9.80 11.48 -0.58
N THR A 86 -8.57 11.99 -0.56
CA THR A 86 -8.03 12.79 0.55
C THR A 86 -7.82 14.23 0.10
N THR A 87 -8.00 15.16 1.03
CA THR A 87 -7.74 16.59 0.80
C THR A 87 -6.38 16.94 1.38
N VAL A 88 -5.60 17.68 0.59
CA VAL A 88 -4.29 18.20 0.98
C VAL A 88 -4.38 19.71 1.12
N GLY A 89 -4.13 20.20 2.32
CA GLY A 89 -3.96 21.61 2.60
C GLY A 89 -2.47 21.99 2.54
N LEU A 90 -2.14 22.99 1.74
CA LEU A 90 -0.79 23.50 1.58
C LEU A 90 -0.72 24.93 2.09
N ALA A 91 0.07 25.17 3.12
CA ALA A 91 0.31 26.48 3.70
C ALA A 91 1.71 26.97 3.28
N LEU A 92 1.74 28.11 2.60
CA LEU A 92 2.95 28.74 2.11
C LEU A 92 3.16 30.10 2.76
N THR A 93 4.36 30.30 3.30
CA THR A 93 4.79 31.60 3.82
C THR A 93 6.09 32.02 3.16
N SER A 94 6.21 33.30 2.84
CA SER A 94 7.45 33.89 2.36
C SER A 94 7.97 34.88 3.40
N THR A 95 9.27 34.85 3.67
CA THR A 95 9.93 35.84 4.55
C THR A 95 10.26 37.14 3.80
N VAL A 96 10.16 37.14 2.47
CA VAL A 96 10.43 38.30 1.64
C VAL A 96 9.15 38.64 0.88
N PRO A 97 8.67 39.91 0.94
CA PRO A 97 7.55 40.35 0.12
C PRO A 97 7.85 40.10 -1.35
N SER A 98 7.05 39.26 -2.01
CA SER A 98 7.18 39.02 -3.45
C SER A 98 6.45 40.14 -4.18
N GLY A 99 7.17 40.97 -4.94
CA GLY A 99 6.59 42.05 -5.74
C GLY A 99 5.88 41.55 -7.00
N ALA A 100 6.08 40.28 -7.38
CA ALA A 100 5.46 39.67 -8.54
C ALA A 100 4.89 38.28 -8.14
N PRO A 101 3.78 37.83 -8.76
CA PRO A 101 3.24 36.51 -8.53
C PRO A 101 4.22 35.44 -9.01
N VAL A 102 4.44 34.43 -8.16
CA VAL A 102 5.29 33.27 -8.44
C VAL A 102 4.40 32.13 -8.80
N LEU A 103 4.61 31.50 -9.94
CA LEU A 103 3.91 30.28 -10.32
C LEU A 103 4.55 29.10 -9.58
N MET A 104 3.74 28.33 -8.93
CA MET A 104 4.13 27.15 -8.18
C MET A 104 3.39 25.93 -8.67
N GLU A 105 4.05 24.79 -8.62
CA GLU A 105 3.53 23.49 -9.03
C GLU A 105 3.90 22.46 -7.98
N GLU A 106 2.93 21.70 -7.48
CA GLU A 106 3.18 20.59 -6.58
C GLU A 106 3.63 19.37 -7.37
N GLN A 107 4.75 18.76 -7.03
CA GLN A 107 5.15 17.50 -7.67
C GLN A 107 4.34 16.34 -7.13
N LEU A 108 3.63 15.67 -8.01
CA LEU A 108 2.84 14.49 -7.72
C LEU A 108 3.30 13.32 -8.58
N PRO A 109 3.25 12.07 -8.04
CA PRO A 109 3.33 10.88 -8.88
C PRO A 109 2.24 10.89 -9.96
N ALA A 110 2.56 10.45 -11.18
CA ALA A 110 1.66 10.53 -12.35
C ALA A 110 0.29 9.85 -12.13
N ARG A 111 0.21 8.92 -11.18
CA ARG A 111 -1.04 8.22 -10.79
C ARG A 111 -2.11 9.13 -10.20
N PHE A 112 -1.74 10.27 -9.67
CA PHE A 112 -2.68 11.23 -9.09
C PHE A 112 -3.23 12.23 -10.12
N GLY A 113 -2.82 12.10 -11.37
CA GLY A 113 -3.24 12.99 -12.46
C GLY A 113 -2.32 14.21 -12.62
N GLU A 114 -2.88 15.29 -13.11
CA GLU A 114 -2.12 16.52 -13.34
C GLU A 114 -1.69 17.19 -12.03
N ALA A 115 -0.45 17.68 -12.02
CA ALA A 115 0.10 18.40 -10.89
C ALA A 115 -0.66 19.74 -10.68
N PRO A 116 -1.13 20.04 -9.46
CA PRO A 116 -1.82 21.29 -9.20
C PRO A 116 -0.87 22.47 -9.32
N THR A 117 -1.27 23.47 -10.08
CA THR A 117 -0.54 24.73 -10.26
C THR A 117 -1.28 25.87 -9.56
N PHE A 118 -0.55 26.75 -8.91
CA PHE A 118 -1.11 27.88 -8.16
C PHE A 118 -0.16 29.07 -8.17
N ALA A 119 -0.73 30.27 -8.07
CA ALA A 119 0.05 31.51 -7.99
C ALA A 119 0.23 31.93 -6.51
N PHE A 120 1.46 32.29 -6.14
CA PHE A 120 1.77 32.87 -4.83
C PHE A 120 2.04 34.38 -4.98
N PRO A 121 1.51 35.27 -4.11
CA PRO A 121 0.60 34.95 -3.01
C PRO A 121 -0.81 34.53 -3.48
N SER A 122 -1.57 33.88 -2.62
CA SER A 122 -2.98 33.57 -2.89
C SER A 122 -3.81 34.86 -2.97
N HIS A 123 -4.96 34.81 -3.63
CA HIS A 123 -5.87 35.97 -3.74
C HIS A 123 -6.35 36.48 -2.37
N ASN A 124 -6.45 35.57 -1.37
CA ASN A 124 -6.88 35.89 -0.01
C ASN A 124 -5.85 35.32 0.98
N PRO A 125 -4.70 35.98 1.19
CA PRO A 125 -3.77 35.55 2.21
C PRO A 125 -4.37 35.79 3.60
N THR A 126 -4.02 34.97 4.59
CA THR A 126 -4.39 35.19 5.97
C THR A 126 -3.77 36.46 6.51
N ALA A 127 -4.32 37.01 7.62
CA ALA A 127 -3.76 38.21 8.26
C ALA A 127 -2.26 38.07 8.64
N ALA A 128 -1.76 36.85 8.78
CA ALA A 128 -0.34 36.53 9.00
C ALA A 128 0.49 36.40 7.71
N GLY A 129 -0.07 36.72 6.52
CA GLY A 129 0.63 36.58 5.23
C GLY A 129 0.80 35.14 4.76
N VAL A 130 0.06 34.19 5.32
CA VAL A 130 0.08 32.79 4.90
C VAL A 130 -0.88 32.60 3.75
N SER A 131 -0.40 32.05 2.64
CA SER A 131 -1.22 31.63 1.49
C SER A 131 -1.61 30.17 1.67
N LEU A 132 -2.92 29.92 1.67
CA LEU A 132 -3.49 28.58 1.81
C LEU A 132 -4.03 28.11 0.46
N TYR A 133 -3.69 26.88 0.12
CA TYR A 133 -4.18 26.18 -1.07
C TYR A 133 -4.71 24.82 -0.65
N GLU A 134 -5.70 24.35 -1.38
CA GLU A 134 -6.33 23.06 -1.12
C GLU A 134 -6.52 22.32 -2.45
N TYR A 135 -6.15 21.04 -2.47
CA TYR A 135 -6.35 20.16 -3.61
C TYR A 135 -6.69 18.75 -3.15
N ARG A 136 -7.23 17.96 -4.05
CA ARG A 136 -7.70 16.60 -3.75
C ARG A 136 -6.85 15.57 -4.47
N LEU A 137 -6.50 14.50 -3.73
CA LEU A 137 -5.80 13.35 -4.27
C LEU A 137 -6.70 12.13 -4.24
N ARG A 138 -6.64 11.35 -5.31
CA ARG A 138 -7.30 10.05 -5.43
C ARG A 138 -6.36 9.08 -6.11
N SER A 139 -6.23 7.86 -5.58
CA SER A 139 -5.45 6.79 -6.20
C SER A 139 -6.30 5.52 -6.29
N SER A 140 -6.20 4.84 -7.42
CA SER A 140 -6.79 3.51 -7.62
C SER A 140 -5.84 2.38 -7.24
N SER A 141 -4.57 2.68 -6.95
CA SER A 141 -3.54 1.70 -6.61
C SER A 141 -3.04 1.96 -5.20
N ARG A 142 -2.87 0.90 -4.43
CA ARG A 142 -2.24 0.95 -3.11
C ARG A 142 -0.76 1.32 -3.22
N GLY A 143 -0.19 1.81 -2.15
CA GLY A 143 1.24 2.12 -2.09
C GLY A 143 1.58 3.21 -1.11
N MET A 144 2.87 3.47 -0.96
CA MET A 144 3.40 4.61 -0.22
C MET A 144 3.94 5.63 -1.21
N TYR A 145 3.28 6.77 -1.32
CA TYR A 145 3.59 7.80 -2.30
C TYR A 145 4.24 9.02 -1.65
N ARG A 146 5.23 9.58 -2.31
CA ARG A 146 5.86 10.83 -1.89
C ARG A 146 5.19 11.99 -2.61
N ILE A 147 4.60 12.90 -1.85
CA ILE A 147 3.93 14.09 -2.34
C ILE A 147 4.86 15.29 -2.13
N GLY A 148 5.06 16.10 -3.17
CA GLY A 148 6.02 17.20 -3.19
C GLY A 148 7.38 16.79 -3.81
N PRO A 149 8.36 17.70 -3.80
CA PRO A 149 8.32 19.08 -3.28
C PRO A 149 7.48 20.03 -4.14
N VAL A 150 7.26 21.25 -3.65
CA VAL A 150 6.68 22.32 -4.49
C VAL A 150 7.76 22.89 -5.38
N MET A 151 7.52 22.96 -6.68
CA MET A 151 8.38 23.63 -7.63
C MET A 151 7.90 25.07 -7.83
N ALA A 152 8.75 26.04 -7.56
CA ALA A 152 8.46 27.45 -7.80
C ALA A 152 9.26 28.00 -8.97
N GLU A 153 8.59 28.68 -9.89
CA GLU A 153 9.22 29.33 -11.02
C GLU A 153 9.28 30.83 -10.77
N PHE A 154 10.50 31.37 -10.65
CA PHE A 154 10.79 32.75 -10.46
C PHE A 154 11.22 33.36 -11.80
N SER A 155 10.62 34.47 -12.16
CA SER A 155 11.01 35.28 -13.34
C SER A 155 11.62 36.60 -12.90
N ASP A 156 12.59 37.08 -13.64
CA ASP A 156 13.10 38.44 -13.47
C ASP A 156 12.07 39.48 -13.92
N PRO A 157 12.19 40.77 -13.51
CA PRO A 157 11.25 41.84 -13.88
C PRO A 157 11.13 42.07 -15.39
N PHE A 158 12.16 41.70 -16.15
CA PHE A 158 12.20 41.89 -17.61
C PHE A 158 11.71 40.68 -18.39
N GLY A 159 11.49 39.52 -17.69
CA GLY A 159 11.08 38.27 -18.32
C GLY A 159 12.16 37.65 -19.21
N LEU A 160 13.41 38.03 -19.03
CA LEU A 160 14.56 37.54 -19.81
C LEU A 160 15.17 36.27 -19.21
N GLY A 161 14.99 36.07 -17.90
CA GLY A 161 15.44 34.91 -17.16
C GLY A 161 14.33 34.25 -16.37
N ARG A 162 14.49 32.95 -16.09
CA ARG A 162 13.67 32.22 -15.14
C ARG A 162 14.53 31.23 -14.35
N SER A 163 14.12 30.96 -13.12
CA SER A 163 14.78 30.00 -12.26
C SER A 163 13.75 29.16 -11.56
N ARG A 164 13.94 27.84 -11.58
CA ARG A 164 13.09 26.90 -10.86
C ARG A 164 13.78 26.44 -9.59
N HIS A 165 13.06 26.52 -8.48
CA HIS A 165 13.55 26.09 -7.17
C HIS A 165 12.57 25.10 -6.54
N GLN A 166 13.14 24.10 -5.89
CA GLN A 166 12.38 23.18 -5.04
C GLN A 166 12.17 23.83 -3.68
N LEU A 167 10.93 23.87 -3.23
CA LEU A 167 10.51 24.43 -1.96
C LEU A 167 9.94 23.35 -1.06
N GLY A 168 10.37 23.33 0.20
CA GLY A 168 9.95 22.34 1.17
C GLY A 168 10.52 20.95 0.88
N GLY A 169 9.97 19.95 1.59
CA GLY A 169 10.29 18.54 1.46
C GLY A 169 9.19 17.75 0.76
N THR A 170 9.33 16.44 0.82
CA THR A 170 8.30 15.47 0.42
C THR A 170 7.66 14.87 1.66
N ASP A 171 6.36 14.67 1.64
CA ASP A 171 5.62 13.99 2.68
C ASP A 171 5.05 12.66 2.15
N ALA A 172 5.01 11.64 3.01
CA ALA A 172 4.50 10.33 2.64
C ALA A 172 2.97 10.30 2.80
N LEU A 173 2.29 9.80 1.77
CA LEU A 173 0.88 9.46 1.78
C LEU A 173 0.76 7.94 1.58
N VAL A 174 0.10 7.26 2.52
CA VAL A 174 -0.14 5.83 2.43
C VAL A 174 -1.53 5.60 1.82
N VAL A 175 -1.57 4.81 0.74
CA VAL A 175 -2.82 4.37 0.12
C VAL A 175 -3.01 2.89 0.43
N THR A 176 -3.96 2.60 1.30
CA THR A 176 -4.27 1.24 1.77
C THR A 176 -5.19 0.51 0.80
N PRO A 177 -5.13 -0.83 0.73
CA PRO A 177 -6.16 -1.59 0.02
C PRO A 177 -7.52 -1.38 0.70
N ALA A 178 -8.58 -1.22 -0.10
CA ALA A 178 -9.94 -1.11 0.41
C ALA A 178 -10.51 -2.50 0.72
N PRO A 179 -11.01 -2.76 1.93
CA PRO A 179 -11.67 -4.02 2.23
C PRO A 179 -13.01 -4.13 1.50
N VAL A 180 -13.32 -5.32 1.03
CA VAL A 180 -14.63 -5.68 0.47
C VAL A 180 -15.43 -6.38 1.56
N GLU A 181 -16.70 -6.03 1.70
CA GLU A 181 -17.59 -6.66 2.69
C GLU A 181 -17.81 -8.13 2.35
N LEU A 182 -17.53 -9.02 3.29
CA LEU A 182 -17.70 -10.46 3.15
C LEU A 182 -18.98 -10.91 3.85
N LEU A 183 -19.82 -11.63 3.11
CA LEU A 183 -21.03 -12.22 3.66
C LEU A 183 -20.70 -13.28 4.72
N TYR A 184 -21.67 -13.58 5.58
CA TYR A 184 -21.55 -14.63 6.60
C TYR A 184 -21.22 -15.94 5.91
N SER A 185 -20.10 -16.54 6.26
CA SER A 185 -19.65 -17.84 5.79
C SER A 185 -19.28 -18.79 6.93
N ALA A 186 -19.00 -20.04 6.57
CA ALA A 186 -18.76 -21.23 7.36
C ALA A 186 -17.70 -21.19 8.45
N LEU A 187 -16.97 -20.10 8.62
CA LEU A 187 -16.24 -19.94 9.90
C LEU A 187 -17.15 -20.15 11.11
N SER A 188 -18.47 -20.02 10.91
CA SER A 188 -19.51 -20.39 11.89
C SER A 188 -19.72 -21.91 12.04
N GLY A 189 -19.22 -22.71 11.11
CA GLY A 189 -19.43 -24.18 11.06
C GLY A 189 -18.35 -25.00 11.74
N SER A 190 -17.22 -24.42 12.13
CA SER A 190 -16.25 -25.12 12.98
C SER A 190 -16.81 -25.23 14.41
N ARG A 191 -17.89 -25.97 14.55
CA ARG A 191 -18.37 -26.45 15.82
C ARG A 191 -17.31 -27.40 16.33
N GLY A 192 -16.44 -26.89 17.22
CA GLY A 192 -15.74 -27.79 18.11
C GLY A 192 -16.77 -28.73 18.72
N SER A 193 -16.42 -29.99 18.98
CA SER A 193 -17.26 -31.06 19.50
C SER A 193 -18.03 -30.76 20.80
N ASP A 194 -17.92 -29.55 21.32
CA ASP A 194 -18.57 -29.03 22.51
C ASP A 194 -19.69 -28.01 22.29
N GLY A 195 -20.23 -27.88 21.08
CA GLY A 195 -21.53 -27.23 20.83
C GLY A 195 -21.80 -25.84 21.43
N ARG A 196 -20.81 -25.18 22.00
CA ARG A 196 -20.92 -23.86 22.63
C ARG A 196 -20.12 -22.84 21.88
N VAL A 197 -20.71 -22.28 20.83
CA VAL A 197 -20.34 -20.95 20.37
C VAL A 197 -20.71 -20.00 21.51
N ALA A 198 -19.73 -19.58 22.28
CA ALA A 198 -19.90 -18.51 23.23
C ALA A 198 -20.02 -17.18 22.45
N THR A 199 -21.15 -16.97 21.77
CA THR A 199 -21.62 -15.66 21.39
C THR A 199 -22.09 -14.96 22.67
N ARG A 200 -21.13 -14.73 23.58
CA ARG A 200 -21.42 -13.83 24.71
C ARG A 200 -21.32 -12.41 24.19
N ARG A 201 -22.49 -11.87 23.81
CA ARG A 201 -22.73 -10.43 23.89
C ARG A 201 -22.19 -9.98 25.25
N ARG A 202 -21.38 -8.91 25.27
CA ARG A 202 -21.12 -8.14 26.48
C ARG A 202 -22.46 -7.61 26.99
N ALA A 203 -23.19 -8.43 27.71
CA ALA A 203 -24.04 -7.93 28.76
C ALA A 203 -23.06 -7.50 29.87
N ASN A 204 -23.21 -6.30 30.41
CA ASN A 204 -22.53 -5.94 31.64
C ASN A 204 -22.72 -7.10 32.61
N PRO A 205 -21.62 -7.68 33.17
CA PRO A 205 -21.79 -8.76 34.13
C PRO A 205 -22.63 -8.23 35.26
N SER A 206 -23.86 -8.74 35.37
CA SER A 206 -24.66 -8.62 36.57
C SER A 206 -23.92 -9.40 37.64
N ASP A 207 -23.89 -8.88 38.87
CA ASP A 207 -23.21 -9.56 39.99
C ASP A 207 -23.78 -10.96 40.27
N ASP A 208 -24.90 -11.34 39.65
CA ASP A 208 -25.54 -12.65 39.77
C ASP A 208 -25.03 -13.71 38.79
N ASP A 209 -24.26 -13.34 37.76
CA ASP A 209 -23.76 -14.26 36.68
C ASP A 209 -22.32 -14.75 36.91
N VAL A 210 -21.76 -14.57 38.08
CA VAL A 210 -20.39 -14.96 38.38
C VAL A 210 -20.35 -16.45 38.75
N MET A 211 -19.69 -17.28 37.91
CA MET A 211 -19.36 -18.65 38.30
C MET A 211 -18.47 -18.61 39.55
N THR A 212 -18.92 -19.29 40.60
CA THR A 212 -18.17 -19.45 41.84
C THR A 212 -17.74 -20.89 41.99
N ARG A 213 -16.50 -21.11 42.45
CA ARG A 213 -15.96 -22.42 42.83
C ARG A 213 -15.56 -22.44 44.29
N GLU A 214 -15.42 -23.59 44.86
CA GLU A 214 -14.90 -23.76 46.21
C GLU A 214 -13.48 -23.23 46.33
N TYR A 215 -13.19 -22.58 47.46
CA TYR A 215 -11.86 -22.08 47.80
C TYR A 215 -10.84 -23.20 47.86
N ARG A 216 -9.70 -23.01 47.20
CA ARG A 216 -8.53 -23.89 47.32
C ARG A 216 -7.40 -23.18 48.04
N HIS A 217 -6.63 -23.92 48.83
CA HIS A 217 -5.49 -23.38 49.53
C HIS A 217 -4.51 -22.72 48.54
N GLY A 218 -4.29 -21.39 48.71
CA GLY A 218 -3.50 -20.57 47.79
C GLY A 218 -4.30 -19.57 46.98
N ASP A 219 -5.65 -19.66 46.98
CA ASP A 219 -6.47 -18.62 46.34
C ASP A 219 -6.42 -17.30 47.14
N SER A 220 -6.40 -16.19 46.45
CA SER A 220 -6.39 -14.86 47.08
C SER A 220 -7.74 -14.58 47.75
N MET A 221 -7.74 -14.22 49.03
CA MET A 221 -8.93 -13.82 49.79
C MET A 221 -9.67 -12.64 49.16
N ARG A 222 -9.04 -11.83 48.33
CA ARG A 222 -9.68 -10.76 47.54
C ARG A 222 -10.69 -11.24 46.53
N ARG A 223 -10.58 -12.53 46.09
CA ARG A 223 -11.47 -13.17 45.12
C ARG A 223 -12.66 -13.89 45.77
N VAL A 224 -12.80 -13.87 47.09
CA VAL A 224 -13.92 -14.50 47.79
C VAL A 224 -15.21 -13.79 47.43
N HIS A 225 -16.19 -14.56 46.96
CA HIS A 225 -17.52 -14.08 46.64
C HIS A 225 -18.42 -14.25 47.86
N TRP A 226 -18.52 -13.25 48.73
CA TRP A 226 -19.21 -13.31 49.98
C TRP A 226 -20.69 -13.72 49.90
N PRO A 227 -21.50 -13.24 48.89
CA PRO A 227 -22.88 -13.69 48.74
C PRO A 227 -23.01 -15.17 48.47
N ALA A 228 -22.14 -15.75 47.62
CA ALA A 228 -22.14 -17.21 47.36
C ALA A 228 -21.67 -18.01 48.59
N THR A 229 -20.62 -17.53 49.28
CA THR A 229 -20.14 -18.11 50.54
C THR A 229 -21.25 -18.19 51.61
N ALA A 230 -22.06 -17.13 51.70
CA ALA A 230 -23.20 -17.11 52.65
C ALA A 230 -24.30 -18.11 52.26
N ARG A 231 -24.50 -18.41 50.99
CA ARG A 231 -25.53 -19.34 50.51
C ARG A 231 -25.06 -20.82 50.62
N HIS A 232 -23.77 -21.07 50.41
CA HIS A 232 -23.23 -22.45 50.38
C HIS A 232 -22.59 -22.85 51.70
N SER A 233 -22.42 -21.92 52.66
CA SER A 233 -21.76 -22.16 53.97
C SER A 233 -20.28 -22.58 53.83
N GLU A 234 -19.68 -22.51 52.65
CA GLU A 234 -18.28 -22.79 52.33
C GLU A 234 -17.69 -21.61 51.59
N LEU A 235 -16.37 -21.41 51.77
CA LEU A 235 -15.68 -20.30 51.11
C LEU A 235 -15.75 -20.49 49.58
N MET A 236 -16.44 -19.58 48.91
CA MET A 236 -16.57 -19.56 47.45
C MET A 236 -15.72 -18.46 46.85
N VAL A 237 -14.97 -18.79 45.81
CA VAL A 237 -14.08 -17.86 45.08
C VAL A 237 -14.67 -17.57 43.71
N ARG A 238 -14.65 -16.31 43.31
CA ARG A 238 -15.04 -15.87 41.98
C ARG A 238 -14.08 -16.49 40.96
N GLN A 239 -14.59 -17.36 40.09
CA GLN A 239 -13.85 -17.90 38.97
C GLN A 239 -13.94 -16.90 37.81
N GLU A 240 -12.86 -16.15 37.57
CA GLU A 240 -12.71 -15.39 36.35
C GLU A 240 -12.41 -16.37 35.21
N GLU A 241 -13.39 -16.68 34.37
CA GLU A 241 -13.07 -17.25 33.06
C GLU A 241 -12.34 -16.16 32.30
N SER A 242 -11.09 -16.38 32.02
CA SER A 242 -10.34 -15.58 31.04
C SER A 242 -11.04 -15.77 29.70
N VAL A 243 -11.83 -14.80 29.28
CA VAL A 243 -12.44 -14.77 27.94
C VAL A 243 -11.30 -14.50 26.97
N THR A 244 -10.63 -15.55 26.57
CA THR A 244 -9.62 -15.49 25.52
C THR A 244 -10.37 -15.25 24.20
N ALA A 245 -10.01 -14.21 23.48
CA ALA A 245 -10.57 -14.00 22.14
C ALA A 245 -10.28 -15.22 21.27
N PRO A 246 -11.23 -15.67 20.45
CA PRO A 246 -10.94 -16.75 19.50
C PRO A 246 -9.82 -16.28 18.55
N GLU A 247 -8.89 -17.17 18.28
CA GLU A 247 -7.77 -16.88 17.39
C GLU A 247 -8.09 -17.35 15.95
N ALA A 248 -7.50 -16.69 14.97
CA ALA A 248 -7.51 -17.12 13.59
C ALA A 248 -6.12 -16.85 12.98
N THR A 249 -5.68 -17.72 12.08
CA THR A 249 -4.39 -17.53 11.39
C THR A 249 -4.64 -17.27 9.90
N LEU A 250 -4.10 -16.19 9.39
CA LEU A 250 -4.09 -15.86 7.96
C LEU A 250 -2.66 -16.04 7.43
N LEU A 251 -2.51 -16.91 6.44
CA LEU A 251 -1.26 -17.14 5.72
C LEU A 251 -1.32 -16.40 4.39
N LEU A 252 -0.30 -15.60 4.08
CA LEU A 252 -0.16 -14.93 2.79
C LEU A 252 1.12 -15.40 2.10
N ASP A 253 0.98 -15.93 0.90
CA ASP A 253 2.13 -16.20 0.04
C ASP A 253 2.58 -14.88 -0.60
N GLU A 254 3.87 -14.54 -0.47
CA GLU A 254 4.45 -13.30 -0.99
C GLU A 254 5.47 -13.57 -2.09
N ARG A 255 5.62 -14.82 -2.54
CA ARG A 255 6.64 -15.21 -3.50
C ARG A 255 6.29 -14.76 -4.92
N ALA A 256 7.23 -14.11 -5.60
CA ALA A 256 7.05 -13.70 -6.98
C ALA A 256 6.81 -14.88 -7.92
N GLY A 257 7.45 -16.03 -7.67
CA GLY A 257 7.27 -17.24 -8.47
C GLY A 257 5.86 -17.81 -8.44
N SER A 258 5.18 -17.71 -7.31
CA SER A 258 3.80 -18.21 -7.14
C SER A 258 2.77 -17.34 -7.86
N PHE A 259 3.04 -16.02 -7.98
CA PHE A 259 2.15 -15.05 -8.61
C PHE A 259 2.66 -14.58 -9.99
N SER A 260 3.74 -15.19 -10.49
CA SER A 260 4.27 -14.85 -11.80
C SER A 260 3.36 -15.41 -12.90
N THR A 261 2.79 -14.53 -13.69
CA THR A 261 2.05 -14.87 -14.89
C THR A 261 2.90 -14.60 -16.12
N ARG A 262 2.53 -15.17 -17.26
CA ARG A 262 3.17 -14.85 -18.55
C ARG A 262 3.08 -13.36 -18.91
N PHE A 263 2.18 -12.61 -18.27
CA PHE A 263 2.02 -11.17 -18.40
C PHE A 263 2.88 -10.37 -17.42
N SER A 264 3.41 -11.00 -16.36
CA SER A 264 4.25 -10.35 -15.34
C SER A 264 5.57 -9.79 -15.92
N ALA A 265 6.04 -10.31 -17.04
CA ALA A 265 7.21 -9.77 -17.73
C ALA A 265 6.99 -8.33 -18.28
N ALA A 266 5.73 -7.92 -18.48
CA ALA A 266 5.37 -6.56 -18.91
C ALA A 266 5.20 -5.59 -17.72
N PHE A 267 5.08 -6.11 -16.50
CA PHE A 267 4.91 -5.32 -15.26
C PHE A 267 6.24 -5.18 -14.49
N ARG A 268 7.34 -4.93 -15.19
CA ARG A 268 8.60 -4.59 -14.52
C ARG A 268 8.47 -3.20 -13.89
N PRO A 269 8.88 -3.05 -12.60
CA PRO A 269 8.88 -1.75 -11.92
C PRO A 269 9.71 -0.67 -12.61
N GLU A 270 10.64 -1.06 -13.49
CA GLU A 270 11.44 -0.17 -14.33
C GLU A 270 10.60 0.65 -15.33
N HIS A 271 9.39 0.22 -15.64
CA HIS A 271 8.46 0.90 -16.56
C HIS A 271 7.30 1.60 -15.86
N ALA A 272 7.25 1.60 -14.52
CA ALA A 272 6.33 2.46 -13.81
C ALA A 272 6.80 3.91 -13.98
N PRO A 273 6.03 4.77 -14.69
CA PRO A 273 6.46 6.15 -14.99
C PRO A 273 6.71 7.00 -13.75
N ASP A 274 6.36 6.49 -12.58
CA ASP A 274 6.33 7.22 -11.32
C ASP A 274 7.47 6.86 -10.35
N GLY A 275 8.37 5.94 -10.70
CA GLY A 275 9.46 5.52 -9.82
C GLY A 275 9.05 4.82 -8.51
N ASN A 276 7.75 4.69 -8.25
CA ASN A 276 7.14 4.07 -7.06
C ASN A 276 6.37 2.80 -7.41
N GLY A 277 6.75 2.11 -8.49
CA GLY A 277 6.12 0.85 -8.87
C GLY A 277 6.40 -0.24 -7.84
N LEU A 278 5.36 -0.69 -7.14
CA LEU A 278 5.43 -1.89 -6.33
C LEU A 278 5.69 -3.10 -7.23
N ASN A 279 6.55 -4.02 -6.77
CA ASN A 279 6.70 -5.32 -7.41
C ASN A 279 5.45 -6.16 -7.09
N THR A 280 4.51 -6.19 -8.02
CA THR A 280 3.19 -6.80 -7.82
C THR A 280 2.66 -7.45 -9.10
N SER A 281 1.58 -8.20 -8.98
CA SER A 281 0.84 -8.78 -10.11
C SER A 281 -0.67 -8.64 -9.86
N PRO A 282 -1.53 -8.72 -10.89
CA PRO A 282 -2.99 -8.68 -10.70
C PRO A 282 -3.50 -9.75 -9.72
N SER A 283 -2.90 -10.95 -9.75
CA SER A 283 -3.22 -12.04 -8.83
C SER A 283 -2.82 -11.71 -7.38
N PHE A 284 -1.66 -11.06 -7.19
CA PHE A 284 -1.23 -10.63 -5.85
C PHE A 284 -2.06 -9.45 -5.32
N GLU A 285 -2.45 -8.50 -6.18
CA GLU A 285 -3.37 -7.42 -5.79
C GLU A 285 -4.71 -7.96 -5.31
N TRP A 286 -5.22 -9.02 -5.97
CA TRP A 286 -6.41 -9.72 -5.51
C TRP A 286 -6.17 -10.41 -4.15
N ALA A 287 -5.01 -11.06 -3.95
CA ALA A 287 -4.64 -11.67 -2.68
C ALA A 287 -4.57 -10.65 -1.54
N VAL A 288 -3.97 -9.49 -1.79
CA VAL A 288 -3.89 -8.39 -0.82
C VAL A 288 -5.28 -7.84 -0.47
N THR A 289 -6.17 -7.69 -1.47
CA THR A 289 -7.56 -7.28 -1.23
C THR A 289 -8.32 -8.35 -0.44
N ALA A 290 -8.09 -9.62 -0.73
CA ALA A 290 -8.66 -10.72 0.06
C ALA A 290 -8.12 -10.73 1.49
N ALA A 291 -6.82 -10.51 1.68
CA ALA A 291 -6.20 -10.46 3.00
C ALA A 291 -6.80 -9.37 3.89
N VAL A 292 -6.91 -8.12 3.39
CA VAL A 292 -7.52 -7.03 4.18
C VAL A 292 -9.00 -7.28 4.45
N SER A 293 -9.73 -7.85 3.48
CA SER A 293 -11.18 -8.12 3.62
C SER A 293 -11.46 -9.23 4.62
N ILE A 294 -10.68 -10.32 4.58
CA ILE A 294 -10.77 -11.42 5.56
C ILE A 294 -10.36 -10.93 6.94
N SER A 295 -9.30 -10.12 7.03
CA SER A 295 -8.87 -9.50 8.28
C SER A 295 -9.97 -8.63 8.89
N ALA A 296 -10.61 -7.78 8.09
CA ALA A 296 -11.76 -6.97 8.53
C ALA A 296 -12.89 -7.85 9.08
N HIS A 297 -13.27 -8.88 8.32
CA HIS A 297 -14.33 -9.81 8.67
C HIS A 297 -14.06 -10.56 9.98
N LEU A 298 -12.81 -10.98 10.24
CA LEU A 298 -12.41 -11.69 11.46
C LEU A 298 -12.33 -10.74 12.66
N LEU A 299 -11.72 -9.57 12.49
CA LEU A 299 -11.57 -8.58 13.55
C LEU A 299 -12.92 -8.02 14.02
N GLU A 300 -13.89 -7.82 13.12
CA GLU A 300 -15.27 -7.45 13.46
C GLU A 300 -15.95 -8.49 14.35
N ARG A 301 -15.53 -9.75 14.26
CA ARG A 301 -16.01 -10.84 15.09
C ARG A 301 -15.19 -11.07 16.36
N ASN A 302 -14.30 -10.13 16.68
CA ASN A 302 -13.41 -10.18 17.83
C ASN A 302 -12.43 -11.36 17.81
N TYR A 303 -12.04 -11.86 16.63
CA TYR A 303 -10.92 -12.77 16.54
C TYR A 303 -9.60 -12.03 16.79
N ALA A 304 -8.68 -12.68 17.51
CA ALA A 304 -7.27 -12.33 17.48
C ALA A 304 -6.67 -12.90 16.18
N LEU A 305 -6.16 -12.05 15.32
CA LEU A 305 -5.66 -12.47 14.02
C LEU A 305 -4.14 -12.57 14.03
N ARG A 306 -3.61 -13.78 13.73
CA ARG A 306 -2.20 -13.97 13.42
C ARG A 306 -2.01 -13.88 11.91
N PHE A 307 -1.08 -13.03 11.49
CA PHE A 307 -0.82 -12.80 10.08
C PHE A 307 0.60 -13.21 9.72
N LEU A 308 0.74 -14.33 9.00
CA LEU A 308 2.02 -14.99 8.74
C LEU A 308 2.29 -15.11 7.24
N ASP A 309 3.58 -15.15 6.89
CA ASP A 309 4.08 -15.47 5.55
C ASP A 309 4.18 -17.00 5.31
N HIS A 310 4.71 -17.40 4.17
CA HIS A 310 4.92 -18.79 3.76
C HIS A 310 6.00 -19.53 4.55
N HIS A 311 6.78 -18.85 5.39
CA HIS A 311 7.75 -19.44 6.33
C HIS A 311 7.25 -19.42 7.77
N GLY A 312 6.12 -18.78 8.06
CA GLY A 312 5.60 -18.61 9.41
C GLY A 312 6.14 -17.37 10.14
N HIS A 313 6.82 -16.46 9.44
CA HIS A 313 7.19 -15.17 10.00
C HIS A 313 6.02 -14.17 9.88
N PRO A 314 6.05 -13.03 10.63
CA PRO A 314 5.05 -11.98 10.43
C PRO A 314 4.99 -11.53 8.98
N ALA A 315 3.84 -11.61 8.33
CA ALA A 315 3.68 -11.30 6.90
C ALA A 315 4.00 -9.85 6.55
N LEU A 316 3.92 -8.93 7.51
CA LEU A 316 4.21 -7.52 7.29
C LEU A 316 5.68 -7.14 7.59
N LEU A 317 6.54 -8.12 7.89
CA LEU A 317 7.93 -7.89 8.31
C LEU A 317 8.75 -7.08 7.30
N HIS A 318 8.50 -7.29 6.02
CA HIS A 318 9.25 -6.64 4.93
C HIS A 318 8.53 -5.45 4.32
N SER A 319 7.35 -5.09 4.81
CA SER A 319 6.60 -3.95 4.26
C SER A 319 7.11 -2.61 4.80
N PRO A 320 7.52 -1.67 3.93
CA PRO A 320 8.00 -0.35 4.37
C PRO A 320 6.89 0.56 4.92
N SER A 321 5.63 0.21 4.72
CA SER A 321 4.47 0.97 5.23
C SER A 321 3.91 0.40 6.53
N ALA A 322 4.39 -0.76 7.00
CA ALA A 322 3.89 -1.37 8.22
C ALA A 322 4.28 -0.54 9.46
N PRO A 323 3.31 -0.12 10.28
CA PRO A 323 3.63 0.60 11.52
C PRO A 323 4.34 -0.29 12.54
N PHE A 324 3.98 -1.58 12.59
CA PHE A 324 4.55 -2.59 13.49
C PHE A 324 4.90 -3.86 12.71
N PRO A 325 6.01 -3.89 11.96
CA PRO A 325 6.30 -5.00 11.03
C PRO A 325 6.60 -6.33 11.71
N GLY A 326 7.00 -6.32 12.98
CA GLY A 326 7.31 -7.54 13.75
C GLY A 326 6.14 -8.15 14.51
N ASP A 327 4.97 -7.52 14.49
CA ASP A 327 3.80 -8.03 15.20
C ASP A 327 3.19 -9.21 14.44
N GLU A 328 3.05 -10.34 15.10
CA GLU A 328 2.37 -11.53 14.58
C GLU A 328 0.86 -11.47 14.85
N GLU A 329 0.47 -10.87 15.98
CA GLU A 329 -0.90 -10.86 16.48
C GLU A 329 -1.51 -9.47 16.38
N HIS A 330 -2.70 -9.43 15.83
CA HIS A 330 -3.47 -8.21 15.65
C HIS A 330 -4.82 -8.36 16.35
N LEU A 331 -5.08 -7.50 17.33
CA LEU A 331 -6.30 -7.53 18.14
C LEU A 331 -6.76 -6.11 18.49
N GLY A 332 -8.07 -5.92 18.59
CA GLY A 332 -8.68 -4.71 19.11
C GLY A 332 -8.81 -3.56 18.10
N GLN A 333 -9.09 -2.37 18.66
CA GLN A 333 -9.29 -1.17 17.85
C GLN A 333 -7.96 -0.73 17.23
N GLY A 334 -7.95 -0.52 15.91
CA GLY A 334 -6.74 -0.15 15.17
C GLY A 334 -6.01 -1.30 14.50
N ALA A 335 -6.27 -2.56 14.86
CA ALA A 335 -5.65 -3.72 14.23
C ALA A 335 -5.85 -3.75 12.72
N LEU A 336 -7.08 -3.48 12.25
CA LEU A 336 -7.38 -3.41 10.82
C LEU A 336 -6.59 -2.31 10.12
N ALA A 337 -6.49 -1.12 10.74
CA ALA A 337 -5.72 -0.02 10.17
C ALA A 337 -4.24 -0.38 10.05
N ASN A 338 -3.64 -1.02 11.07
CA ASN A 338 -2.25 -1.47 11.05
C ASN A 338 -2.00 -2.51 9.95
N ILE A 339 -2.91 -3.48 9.79
CA ILE A 339 -2.82 -4.48 8.71
C ILE A 339 -2.96 -3.80 7.35
N ALA A 340 -3.95 -2.93 7.17
CA ALA A 340 -4.18 -2.23 5.91
C ALA A 340 -2.99 -1.34 5.52
N GLU A 341 -2.41 -0.60 6.48
CA GLU A 341 -1.20 0.20 6.27
C GLU A 341 0.00 -0.72 5.95
N GLY A 342 0.15 -1.83 6.64
CA GLY A 342 1.18 -2.82 6.35
C GLY A 342 1.05 -3.39 4.93
N LEU A 343 -0.16 -3.71 4.51
CA LEU A 343 -0.44 -4.22 3.17
C LEU A 343 -0.27 -3.16 2.07
N ALA A 344 -0.27 -1.86 2.41
CA ALA A 344 -0.21 -0.78 1.41
C ALA A 344 1.05 -0.85 0.53
N ALA A 345 2.22 -1.08 1.11
CA ALA A 345 3.47 -1.15 0.35
C ALA A 345 4.13 -2.55 0.41
N LEU A 346 3.34 -3.59 0.71
CA LEU A 346 3.82 -4.97 0.64
C LEU A 346 4.07 -5.37 -0.82
N GLU A 347 5.25 -5.90 -1.10
CA GLU A 347 5.73 -6.30 -2.43
C GLU A 347 5.94 -7.80 -2.52
N LEU A 348 5.88 -8.32 -3.73
CA LEU A 348 6.29 -9.69 -4.00
C LEU A 348 7.79 -9.86 -3.73
N ALA A 349 8.11 -10.85 -2.90
CA ALA A 349 9.48 -11.22 -2.60
C ALA A 349 10.15 -11.84 -3.83
N PRO A 350 11.34 -11.37 -4.24
CA PRO A 350 12.05 -11.95 -5.39
C PRO A 350 12.50 -13.37 -5.10
N ASP A 351 12.31 -14.26 -6.07
CA ASP A 351 12.81 -15.63 -5.97
C ASP A 351 14.32 -15.66 -5.78
N PRO A 352 14.84 -16.44 -4.83
CA PRO A 352 16.28 -16.52 -4.56
C PRO A 352 17.10 -17.01 -5.75
N GLY A 353 16.49 -17.70 -6.72
CA GLY A 353 17.14 -18.21 -7.94
C GLY A 353 17.32 -17.20 -9.08
N HIS A 354 16.63 -16.05 -9.07
CA HIS A 354 16.66 -15.05 -10.14
C HIS A 354 17.45 -13.79 -9.80
N ALA A 355 18.05 -13.70 -8.62
CA ALA A 355 18.83 -12.53 -8.20
C ALA A 355 20.15 -12.29 -8.98
N GLY A 356 20.50 -13.17 -9.91
CA GLY A 356 21.76 -13.13 -10.66
C GLY A 356 21.75 -12.40 -12.00
N SER A 357 20.59 -12.07 -12.59
CA SER A 357 20.53 -11.63 -14.01
C SER A 357 20.25 -10.15 -14.24
N SER A 358 19.92 -9.34 -13.23
CA SER A 358 19.49 -7.93 -13.42
C SER A 358 20.50 -6.87 -12.93
N ALA A 359 21.74 -7.25 -12.62
CA ALA A 359 22.74 -6.33 -12.04
C ALA A 359 23.68 -5.71 -13.09
N VAL A 360 23.18 -5.30 -14.24
CA VAL A 360 23.98 -4.48 -15.18
C VAL A 360 23.14 -3.30 -15.63
N HIS A 361 23.30 -2.17 -14.96
CA HIS A 361 23.21 -0.75 -15.33
C HIS A 361 22.64 0.09 -14.16
N GLY A 362 23.54 0.67 -13.36
CA GLY A 362 23.18 1.70 -12.41
C GLY A 362 24.14 1.81 -11.22
N GLY A 363 25.07 2.75 -11.26
CA GLY A 363 26.15 2.90 -10.25
C GLY A 363 25.72 3.17 -8.80
N GLU A 364 24.48 3.55 -8.51
CA GLU A 364 23.95 3.70 -7.13
C GLU A 364 23.27 2.43 -6.61
N ALA A 365 22.64 1.65 -7.51
CA ALA A 365 22.10 0.34 -7.16
C ALA A 365 23.21 -0.63 -6.76
N ALA A 366 24.39 -0.54 -7.37
CA ALA A 366 25.56 -1.34 -7.02
C ALA A 366 26.07 -1.05 -5.59
N LYS A 367 26.04 0.22 -5.14
CA LYS A 367 26.45 0.60 -3.77
C LYS A 367 25.43 0.11 -2.73
N SER A 368 24.13 0.12 -3.06
CA SER A 368 23.07 -0.45 -2.23
C SER A 368 23.16 -1.97 -2.16
N ALA A 369 23.44 -2.63 -3.28
CA ALA A 369 23.64 -4.08 -3.34
C ALA A 369 24.88 -4.53 -2.55
N ILE A 370 26.00 -3.78 -2.62
CA ILE A 370 27.22 -4.06 -1.86
C ILE A 370 26.97 -3.84 -0.35
N ARG A 371 26.16 -2.84 0.02
CA ARG A 371 25.77 -2.61 1.42
C ARG A 371 24.87 -3.73 1.96
N ARG A 372 23.94 -4.25 1.12
CA ARG A 372 23.11 -5.42 1.43
C ARG A 372 23.93 -6.71 1.50
N LEU A 373 24.91 -6.91 0.60
CA LEU A 373 25.82 -8.05 0.63
C LEU A 373 26.76 -8.01 1.87
N ARG A 374 27.13 -6.82 2.32
CA ARG A 374 27.93 -6.66 3.55
C ARG A 374 27.12 -6.90 4.83
N ALA A 375 25.82 -6.52 4.82
CA ALA A 375 24.88 -6.87 5.89
C ALA A 375 24.58 -8.37 5.91
N LYS A 376 24.50 -9.01 4.73
CA LYS A 376 24.27 -10.46 4.58
C LYS A 376 25.47 -11.32 5.04
N ARG A 377 26.67 -10.74 5.09
CA ARG A 377 27.90 -11.43 5.56
C ARG A 377 28.07 -11.43 7.08
N ALA A 378 27.19 -10.70 7.80
CA ALA A 378 27.24 -10.59 9.26
C ALA A 378 26.37 -11.62 9.99
N ASP A 379 25.57 -12.42 9.27
CA ASP A 379 24.69 -13.42 9.90
C ASP A 379 24.63 -14.69 9.04
N PRO A 380 25.56 -15.65 9.23
CA PRO A 380 25.62 -16.89 8.45
C PRO A 380 24.48 -17.88 8.77
N ASP A 381 23.72 -17.71 9.85
CA ASP A 381 22.65 -18.64 10.26
C ASP A 381 21.29 -18.38 9.59
N ARG A 382 21.15 -17.40 8.70
CA ARG A 382 19.89 -17.06 8.01
C ARG A 382 19.74 -17.66 6.62
N MET A 383 20.56 -18.60 6.23
CA MET A 383 20.40 -19.33 4.97
C MET A 383 19.92 -20.77 5.18
N THR A 384 18.82 -20.94 5.93
CA THR A 384 18.00 -22.14 5.72
C THR A 384 17.10 -21.84 4.53
N THR A 385 17.44 -22.38 3.39
CA THR A 385 16.53 -22.60 2.24
C THR A 385 15.47 -23.60 2.68
N GLY A 386 14.59 -23.21 3.58
CA GLY A 386 13.42 -23.98 3.98
C GLY A 386 12.50 -24.10 2.77
N ILE A 387 11.94 -25.28 2.56
CA ILE A 387 10.83 -25.49 1.62
C ILE A 387 9.68 -24.59 2.10
N ALA A 388 9.10 -23.82 1.19
CA ALA A 388 7.92 -23.02 1.52
C ALA A 388 6.82 -23.89 2.10
N PHE A 389 6.16 -23.43 3.16
CA PHE A 389 5.16 -24.17 3.92
C PHE A 389 5.71 -25.44 4.63
N GLY A 390 7.02 -25.50 4.87
CA GLY A 390 7.69 -26.64 5.52
C GLY A 390 7.62 -26.60 7.05
N ASP A 391 8.55 -27.33 7.68
CA ASP A 391 8.58 -27.58 9.12
C ASP A 391 8.57 -26.29 9.97
N GLU A 392 9.20 -25.21 9.50
CA GLU A 392 9.24 -23.93 10.25
C GLU A 392 7.83 -23.33 10.44
N LEU A 393 7.01 -23.32 9.39
CA LEU A 393 5.60 -22.91 9.49
C LEU A 393 4.82 -23.86 10.40
N LEU A 394 5.01 -25.17 10.26
CA LEU A 394 4.31 -26.17 11.07
C LEU A 394 4.66 -26.03 12.55
N ASP A 395 5.92 -25.81 12.88
CA ASP A 395 6.38 -25.57 14.26
C ASP A 395 5.75 -24.30 14.84
N ARG A 396 5.64 -23.25 14.04
CA ARG A 396 4.96 -22.01 14.43
C ARG A 396 3.47 -22.19 14.67
N LEU A 397 2.80 -22.98 13.83
CA LEU A 397 1.38 -23.31 14.00
C LEU A 397 1.19 -24.23 15.22
N ALA A 398 2.09 -25.20 15.45
CA ALA A 398 2.08 -26.11 16.58
C ALA A 398 2.29 -25.40 17.93
N ALA A 399 3.09 -24.35 17.96
CA ALA A 399 3.35 -23.54 19.16
C ALA A 399 2.09 -22.86 19.69
N ASN A 400 1.06 -22.71 18.85
CA ASN A 400 -0.19 -22.08 19.22
C ASN A 400 -1.08 -23.00 20.06
N ARG A 401 -1.48 -22.53 21.26
CA ARG A 401 -2.32 -23.30 22.18
C ARG A 401 -3.81 -23.27 21.81
N HIS A 402 -4.24 -22.24 21.06
CA HIS A 402 -5.65 -22.02 20.72
C HIS A 402 -5.84 -22.31 19.23
N ARG A 403 -6.49 -23.43 18.93
CA ARG A 403 -6.76 -23.85 17.55
C ARG A 403 -7.94 -23.08 16.97
N GLY A 404 -7.67 -22.00 16.26
CA GLY A 404 -8.63 -21.28 15.44
C GLY A 404 -8.61 -21.73 13.99
N PRO A 405 -9.42 -21.13 13.10
CA PRO A 405 -9.35 -21.40 11.68
C PRO A 405 -8.02 -20.91 11.08
N VAL A 406 -7.48 -21.71 10.15
CA VAL A 406 -6.31 -21.35 9.33
C VAL A 406 -6.79 -21.04 7.92
N ILE A 407 -6.45 -19.86 7.41
CA ILE A 407 -6.85 -19.40 6.09
C ILE A 407 -5.59 -19.10 5.30
N ALA A 408 -5.42 -19.72 4.13
CA ALA A 408 -4.25 -19.55 3.28
C ALA A 408 -4.62 -18.86 1.95
N LEU A 409 -3.96 -17.76 1.65
CA LEU A 409 -4.01 -17.04 0.37
C LEU A 409 -2.73 -17.33 -0.40
N LEU A 410 -2.84 -18.09 -1.46
CA LEU A 410 -1.71 -18.69 -2.16
C LEU A 410 -1.71 -18.28 -3.63
N GLY A 411 -0.53 -18.11 -4.20
CA GLY A 411 -0.38 -18.18 -5.65
C GLY A 411 -0.43 -19.62 -6.15
N LEU A 412 0.09 -19.87 -7.35
CA LEU A 412 0.22 -21.23 -7.87
C LEU A 412 1.39 -21.93 -7.17
N VAL A 413 1.06 -22.84 -6.27
CA VAL A 413 2.02 -23.67 -5.52
C VAL A 413 2.36 -24.95 -6.30
N THR A 414 3.54 -25.52 -6.04
CA THR A 414 3.91 -26.82 -6.58
C THR A 414 3.16 -27.95 -5.84
N PRO A 415 3.01 -29.16 -6.44
CA PRO A 415 2.41 -30.28 -5.74
C PRO A 415 3.11 -30.66 -4.42
N ALA A 416 4.44 -30.50 -4.35
CA ALA A 416 5.22 -30.74 -3.14
C ALA A 416 4.90 -29.75 -2.04
N GLU A 417 4.77 -28.45 -2.38
CA GLU A 417 4.36 -27.39 -1.45
C GLU A 417 2.91 -27.57 -0.99
N ALA A 418 2.00 -27.97 -1.90
CA ALA A 418 0.62 -28.29 -1.54
C ALA A 418 0.55 -29.46 -0.54
N THR A 419 1.43 -30.47 -0.70
CA THR A 419 1.52 -31.60 0.23
C THR A 419 2.08 -31.16 1.58
N ALA A 420 3.12 -30.31 1.60
CA ALA A 420 3.69 -29.76 2.84
C ALA A 420 2.65 -28.90 3.59
N LEU A 421 1.95 -28.01 2.89
CA LEU A 421 0.88 -27.21 3.48
C LEU A 421 -0.30 -28.08 3.95
N GLY A 422 -0.53 -29.23 3.32
CA GLY A 422 -1.57 -30.18 3.71
C GLY A 422 -1.54 -30.50 5.20
N ALA A 423 -0.35 -30.70 5.77
CA ALA A 423 -0.15 -31.00 7.19
C ALA A 423 -0.59 -29.86 8.14
N ALA A 424 -0.66 -28.62 7.65
CA ALA A 424 -1.09 -27.48 8.46
C ALA A 424 -2.59 -27.53 8.82
N SER A 425 -3.40 -28.36 8.14
CA SER A 425 -4.82 -28.58 8.48
C SER A 425 -5.02 -29.11 9.91
N ASP A 426 -4.07 -29.93 10.42
CA ASP A 426 -4.15 -30.54 11.74
C ASP A 426 -3.97 -29.53 12.89
N TYR A 427 -3.43 -28.37 12.60
CA TYR A 427 -3.17 -27.30 13.58
C TYR A 427 -4.31 -26.26 13.68
N GLY A 428 -5.31 -26.33 12.79
CA GLY A 428 -6.48 -25.46 12.81
C GLY A 428 -7.75 -26.16 13.28
N SER A 429 -8.75 -25.40 13.72
CA SER A 429 -10.12 -25.89 13.92
C SER A 429 -10.83 -26.18 12.59
N ALA A 430 -10.45 -25.47 11.55
CA ALA A 430 -10.81 -25.63 10.15
C ALA A 430 -9.70 -25.03 9.30
N ALA A 431 -9.51 -25.53 8.08
CA ALA A 431 -8.48 -25.08 7.16
C ALA A 431 -9.10 -24.66 5.81
N PHE A 432 -8.84 -23.43 5.39
CA PHE A 432 -9.37 -22.83 4.16
C PHE A 432 -8.22 -22.37 3.27
N ALA A 433 -8.25 -22.70 1.98
CA ALA A 433 -7.22 -22.27 1.03
C ALA A 433 -7.86 -21.64 -0.22
N ILE A 434 -7.33 -20.51 -0.64
CA ILE A 434 -7.68 -19.87 -1.93
C ILE A 434 -6.42 -19.83 -2.77
N LEU A 435 -6.42 -20.57 -3.88
CA LEU A 435 -5.34 -20.53 -4.87
C LEU A 435 -5.68 -19.48 -5.92
N ILE A 436 -4.85 -18.46 -6.03
CA ILE A 436 -5.08 -17.30 -6.90
C ILE A 436 -4.18 -17.44 -8.14
N THR A 437 -4.80 -17.73 -9.28
CA THR A 437 -4.10 -17.92 -10.55
C THR A 437 -4.86 -17.24 -11.69
N ASP A 438 -4.18 -16.96 -12.80
CA ASP A 438 -4.88 -16.40 -13.97
C ASP A 438 -5.89 -17.36 -14.57
N ARG A 439 -5.66 -18.66 -14.45
CA ARG A 439 -6.53 -19.73 -14.92
C ARG A 439 -6.80 -20.71 -13.79
N PRO A 440 -7.98 -20.66 -13.19
CA PRO A 440 -8.34 -21.55 -12.09
C PRO A 440 -8.08 -23.03 -12.33
N GLY A 441 -8.25 -23.50 -13.59
CA GLY A 441 -7.98 -24.89 -13.97
C GLY A 441 -6.51 -25.33 -13.85
N ASP A 442 -5.56 -24.39 -13.82
CA ASP A 442 -4.13 -24.72 -13.64
C ASP A 442 -3.85 -25.20 -12.20
N ALA A 443 -4.76 -24.93 -11.26
CA ALA A 443 -4.65 -25.30 -9.85
C ALA A 443 -5.39 -26.58 -9.47
N ASP A 444 -6.07 -27.25 -10.40
CA ASP A 444 -6.96 -28.40 -10.09
C ASP A 444 -6.24 -29.53 -9.32
N HIS A 445 -5.03 -29.87 -9.71
CA HIS A 445 -4.24 -30.91 -9.06
C HIS A 445 -3.83 -30.52 -7.63
N GLN A 446 -3.41 -29.28 -7.41
CA GLN A 446 -3.05 -28.77 -6.08
C GLN A 446 -4.29 -28.67 -5.16
N LEU A 447 -5.44 -28.27 -5.72
CA LEU A 447 -6.70 -28.26 -5.00
C LEU A 447 -7.11 -29.65 -4.55
N GLU A 448 -6.92 -30.68 -5.37
CA GLU A 448 -7.20 -32.06 -5.01
C GLU A 448 -6.29 -32.55 -3.86
N ILE A 449 -4.99 -32.22 -3.91
CA ILE A 449 -4.04 -32.52 -2.82
C ILE A 449 -4.49 -31.88 -1.51
N LEU A 450 -4.79 -30.57 -1.53
CA LEU A 450 -5.23 -29.85 -0.33
C LEU A 450 -6.56 -30.39 0.22
N ARG A 451 -7.53 -30.66 -0.65
CA ARG A 451 -8.82 -31.23 -0.23
C ARG A 451 -8.66 -32.61 0.38
N SER A 452 -7.79 -33.45 -0.18
CA SER A 452 -7.49 -34.79 0.40
C SER A 452 -6.83 -34.70 1.78
N ALA A 453 -6.11 -33.58 2.04
CA ALA A 453 -5.50 -33.28 3.33
C ALA A 453 -6.45 -32.53 4.31
N GLY A 454 -7.75 -32.41 4.00
CA GLY A 454 -8.74 -31.83 4.90
C GLY A 454 -8.96 -30.30 4.74
N TRP A 455 -8.35 -29.66 3.75
CA TRP A 455 -8.59 -28.24 3.45
C TRP A 455 -9.87 -28.03 2.65
N GLN A 456 -10.61 -26.98 2.98
CA GLN A 456 -11.64 -26.43 2.09
C GLN A 456 -10.94 -25.49 1.11
N ALA A 457 -10.68 -25.97 -0.10
CA ALA A 457 -9.86 -25.28 -1.06
C ALA A 457 -10.62 -24.90 -2.34
N SER A 458 -10.45 -23.66 -2.80
CA SER A 458 -11.01 -23.17 -4.06
C SER A 458 -9.96 -22.39 -4.87
N ALA A 459 -10.19 -22.26 -6.17
CA ALA A 459 -9.38 -21.39 -7.01
C ALA A 459 -10.10 -20.08 -7.32
N ALA A 460 -9.32 -19.00 -7.43
CA ALA A 460 -9.77 -17.70 -7.84
C ALA A 460 -8.88 -17.15 -8.95
N SER A 461 -9.43 -16.23 -9.75
CA SER A 461 -8.67 -15.42 -10.70
C SER A 461 -8.72 -13.94 -10.30
N PRO A 462 -7.85 -13.08 -10.82
CA PRO A 462 -7.88 -11.64 -10.55
C PRO A 462 -9.22 -10.96 -10.83
N GLY A 463 -10.04 -11.54 -11.71
CA GLY A 463 -11.38 -11.07 -12.03
C GLY A 463 -12.51 -11.72 -11.23
N SER A 464 -12.20 -12.64 -10.32
CA SER A 464 -13.21 -13.30 -9.49
C SER A 464 -13.79 -12.36 -8.45
N ASP A 465 -15.11 -12.45 -8.22
CA ASP A 465 -15.78 -11.73 -7.14
C ASP A 465 -15.42 -12.36 -5.80
N LEU A 466 -14.75 -11.59 -4.95
CA LEU A 466 -14.23 -12.07 -3.66
C LEU A 466 -15.34 -12.58 -2.72
N PRO A 467 -16.47 -11.87 -2.53
CA PRO A 467 -17.59 -12.37 -1.74
C PRO A 467 -18.14 -13.73 -2.23
N ALA A 468 -18.21 -13.93 -3.54
CA ALA A 468 -18.65 -15.21 -4.11
C ALA A 468 -17.65 -16.34 -3.87
N VAL A 469 -16.34 -16.08 -4.03
CA VAL A 469 -15.28 -17.06 -3.73
C VAL A 469 -15.32 -17.44 -2.25
N TRP A 470 -15.45 -16.45 -1.36
CA TRP A 470 -15.53 -16.63 0.07
C TRP A 470 -16.76 -17.47 0.48
N ALA A 471 -17.95 -17.15 -0.06
CA ALA A 471 -19.16 -17.93 0.20
C ALA A 471 -19.07 -19.36 -0.35
N GLY A 472 -18.33 -19.57 -1.44
CA GLY A 472 -18.10 -20.88 -2.03
C GLY A 472 -17.23 -21.83 -1.18
N LEU A 473 -16.41 -21.30 -0.27
CA LEU A 473 -15.63 -22.13 0.67
C LEU A 473 -16.54 -22.89 1.65
N ASP A 474 -17.78 -22.46 1.85
CA ASP A 474 -18.77 -23.08 2.72
C ASP A 474 -19.49 -24.27 2.11
N GLN A 475 -19.47 -24.37 0.79
CA GLN A 475 -20.21 -25.42 0.11
C GLN A 475 -19.38 -26.71 0.15
N ALA A 476 -20.02 -27.80 0.60
CA ALA A 476 -19.40 -29.12 0.67
C ALA A 476 -18.73 -29.53 -0.65
N PRO A 477 -17.62 -30.32 -0.61
CA PRO A 477 -16.95 -30.76 -1.82
C PRO A 477 -17.91 -31.58 -2.71
N GLY A 478 -18.35 -30.97 -3.82
CA GLY A 478 -19.26 -31.60 -4.78
C GLY A 478 -20.21 -30.65 -5.52
N SER A 479 -20.46 -29.46 -5.04
CA SER A 479 -21.30 -28.49 -5.78
C SER A 479 -20.42 -27.51 -6.57
N VAL A 480 -20.25 -27.79 -7.86
CA VAL A 480 -19.75 -26.82 -8.84
C VAL A 480 -20.68 -25.60 -8.80
N PRO A 481 -20.18 -24.35 -8.63
CA PRO A 481 -21.03 -23.16 -8.74
C PRO A 481 -21.72 -23.21 -10.10
N GLY A 482 -23.05 -23.32 -10.09
CA GLY A 482 -23.83 -23.46 -11.29
C GLY A 482 -23.54 -22.31 -12.25
N ARG A 483 -23.13 -22.66 -13.45
CA ARG A 483 -23.17 -21.82 -14.63
C ARG A 483 -24.55 -21.14 -14.64
N LEU A 484 -24.58 -19.83 -14.45
CA LEU A 484 -25.81 -19.05 -14.65
C LEU A 484 -26.44 -19.47 -15.97
N PRO A 485 -27.73 -19.83 -16.02
CA PRO A 485 -28.35 -20.22 -17.25
C PRO A 485 -28.42 -18.99 -18.20
N THR A 486 -27.51 -18.96 -19.15
CA THR A 486 -27.64 -18.10 -20.33
C THR A 486 -28.80 -18.61 -21.12
N GLY A 487 -29.89 -17.88 -21.13
CA GLY A 487 -30.96 -18.10 -22.12
C GLY A 487 -32.35 -18.35 -21.54
N ALA A 488 -33.03 -17.30 -21.12
CA ALA A 488 -34.46 -17.26 -21.20
C ALA A 488 -34.82 -16.84 -22.64
N PRO A 489 -35.63 -17.62 -23.41
CA PRO A 489 -36.06 -17.21 -24.72
C PRO A 489 -37.07 -16.05 -24.58
N ALA A 490 -36.83 -14.99 -25.35
CA ALA A 490 -37.78 -13.90 -25.52
C ALA A 490 -39.18 -14.44 -25.88
N SER A 491 -40.13 -14.31 -24.98
CA SER A 491 -41.56 -14.54 -25.29
C SER A 491 -42.01 -13.46 -26.24
N LYS A 492 -42.27 -13.85 -27.51
CA LYS A 492 -43.09 -13.13 -28.48
C LYS A 492 -44.47 -12.97 -27.90
N THR A 493 -44.83 -11.79 -27.46
CA THR A 493 -46.25 -11.40 -27.34
C THR A 493 -46.75 -10.95 -28.71
N ALA A 494 -47.60 -11.78 -29.22
CA ALA A 494 -48.39 -11.52 -30.41
C ALA A 494 -49.32 -10.31 -30.18
N SER A 495 -49.32 -9.42 -31.13
CA SER A 495 -50.35 -8.42 -31.37
C SER A 495 -51.54 -9.08 -32.05
N GLU A 496 -52.71 -8.89 -31.50
CA GLU A 496 -54.07 -8.93 -32.13
C GLU A 496 -55.08 -8.64 -31.00
N THR A 497 -55.99 -7.71 -31.02
CA THR A 497 -57.00 -7.42 -31.96
C THR A 497 -57.87 -6.22 -31.49
N ARG A 498 -58.16 -5.31 -32.35
CA ARG A 498 -59.42 -4.68 -32.67
C ARG A 498 -60.52 -4.43 -31.63
N GLY A 499 -61.05 -3.25 -31.76
CA GLY A 499 -62.46 -2.88 -31.63
C GLY A 499 -62.70 -2.00 -30.39
N GLY A 500 -63.08 -0.74 -30.42
CA GLY A 500 -64.19 -0.23 -31.19
C GLY A 500 -65.20 0.36 -30.21
N PHE A 501 -65.67 1.59 -30.44
CA PHE A 501 -66.80 2.30 -29.86
C PHE A 501 -66.63 3.00 -28.47
N ALA A 502 -66.63 4.25 -28.47
CA ALA A 502 -67.59 5.36 -28.38
C ALA A 502 -66.81 6.63 -28.03
#